data_9b805a14e64b6a3f1f9f240dc820d5e0
#
_entry.id   9b805a14e64b6a3f1f9f240dc820d5e0
#
_cell.length_a   1.000
_cell.length_b   1.000
_cell.length_c   1.000
_cell.angle_alpha   90.00
_cell.angle_beta   90.00
_cell.angle_gamma   90.00
#
_symmetry.space_group_name_H-M   'P 1'
#
loop_
_entity.id
_entity.type
_entity.pdbx_description
1 polymer ?
#
loop_
_entity_poly.entity_id
_entity_poly.type
_entity_poly.pdbx_seq_one_letter_code
_entity_poly.pdbx_strand_id
1 'polypeptide(L)'
;GRWALQTKQEMEYVADALRELAPEAGKADVILGLEDTISAEDNVRIMERSQSERVLVYYDVGNSFNAGFDPVREIRWLGKDRICQFHLKDNPHLLGEGTIEFPPIIQAIREIGFTGFANLETDSPSGDLDKDLRRNLSYTKDLVARIGS
;
A
#
# COMPACT_ATOMS: atom_id res chain seq x y z
N GLY A 1 -0.68 14.90 -3.77
CA GLY A 1 -1.71 15.77 -3.19
C GLY A 1 -1.11 16.89 -2.34
N ARG A 2 -1.95 17.74 -1.76
CA ARG A 2 -1.50 18.93 -0.98
C ARG A 2 -0.60 18.58 0.23
N TRP A 3 -0.69 17.34 0.70
CA TRP A 3 0.02 16.84 1.88
C TRP A 3 1.07 15.77 1.54
N ALA A 4 1.40 15.60 0.25
CA ALA A 4 2.42 14.64 -0.15
C ALA A 4 3.80 15.06 0.37
N LEU A 5 4.56 14.10 0.88
CA LEU A 5 5.95 14.30 1.25
C LEU A 5 6.78 14.59 -0.03
N GLN A 6 7.55 15.65 -0.04
CA GLN A 6 8.30 16.08 -1.21
C GLN A 6 9.79 16.27 -0.92
N THR A 7 10.14 16.48 0.33
CA THR A 7 11.51 16.80 0.72
C THR A 7 12.05 15.82 1.75
N LYS A 8 13.37 15.66 1.74
CA LYS A 8 14.07 14.87 2.75
C LYS A 8 13.77 15.36 4.18
N GLN A 9 13.67 16.66 4.37
CA GLN A 9 13.38 17.25 5.69
C GLN A 9 11.97 16.88 6.20
N GLU A 10 10.97 16.84 5.32
CA GLU A 10 9.62 16.37 5.67
C GLU A 10 9.63 14.89 6.07
N MET A 11 10.34 14.05 5.31
CA MET A 11 10.48 12.62 5.64
C MET A 11 11.19 12.41 6.98
N GLU A 12 12.24 13.17 7.26
CA GLU A 12 12.95 13.14 8.55
C GLU A 12 12.04 13.57 9.71
N TYR A 13 11.23 14.61 9.52
CA TYR A 13 10.25 15.06 10.51
C TYR A 13 9.20 13.98 10.81
N VAL A 14 8.67 13.33 9.75
CA VAL A 14 7.70 12.22 9.91
C VAL A 14 8.34 11.05 10.64
N ALA A 15 9.57 10.68 10.28
CA ALA A 15 10.28 9.59 10.93
C ALA A 15 10.53 9.85 12.44
N ASP A 16 10.90 11.09 12.79
CA ASP A 16 11.11 11.49 14.18
C ASP A 16 9.80 11.48 14.98
N ALA A 17 8.69 11.95 14.40
CA ALA A 17 7.36 11.86 15.01
C ALA A 17 6.91 10.41 15.22
N LEU A 18 7.14 9.55 14.24
CA LEU A 18 6.82 8.11 14.34
C LEU A 18 7.66 7.43 15.42
N ARG A 19 8.95 7.80 15.56
CA ARG A 19 9.81 7.29 16.65
C ARG A 19 9.26 7.67 18.03
N GLU A 20 8.72 8.87 18.20
CA GLU A 20 8.08 9.29 19.45
C GLU A 20 6.77 8.54 19.74
N LEU A 21 5.99 8.19 18.71
CA LEU A 21 4.73 7.46 18.83
C LEU A 21 4.91 5.94 19.00
N ALA A 22 6.00 5.39 18.50
CA ALA A 22 6.22 3.95 18.43
C ALA A 22 6.13 3.21 19.79
N PRO A 23 6.57 3.78 20.94
CA PRO A 23 6.39 3.14 22.25
C PRO A 23 4.92 2.96 22.62
N GLU A 24 4.06 3.92 22.29
CA GLU A 24 2.61 3.84 22.57
C GLU A 24 1.95 2.82 21.62
N ALA A 25 2.34 2.81 20.36
CA ALA A 25 1.90 1.78 19.41
C ALA A 25 2.28 0.37 19.89
N GLY A 26 3.50 0.20 20.43
CA GLY A 26 3.94 -1.06 21.02
C GLY A 26 3.10 -1.50 22.22
N LYS A 27 2.74 -0.57 23.13
CA LYS A 27 1.86 -0.87 24.27
C LYS A 27 0.44 -1.24 23.85
N ALA A 28 -0.05 -0.61 22.78
CA ALA A 28 -1.38 -0.86 22.23
C ALA A 28 -1.43 -2.07 21.26
N ASP A 29 -0.28 -2.67 20.98
CA ASP A 29 -0.12 -3.76 19.99
C ASP A 29 -0.67 -3.40 18.61
N VAL A 30 -0.38 -2.18 18.14
CA VAL A 30 -0.77 -1.69 16.82
C VAL A 30 0.44 -1.39 15.96
N ILE A 31 0.24 -1.35 14.64
CA ILE A 31 1.22 -0.94 13.63
C ILE A 31 0.89 0.49 13.17
N LEU A 32 1.91 1.31 13.02
CA LEU A 32 1.85 2.61 12.36
C LEU A 32 2.17 2.40 10.88
N GLY A 33 1.14 2.45 10.04
CA GLY A 33 1.27 2.23 8.60
C GLY A 33 1.60 3.53 7.86
N LEU A 34 2.69 3.53 7.10
CA LEU A 34 3.05 4.61 6.18
C LEU A 34 2.27 4.44 4.88
N GLU A 35 1.33 5.34 4.63
CA GLU A 35 0.56 5.40 3.38
C GLU A 35 0.76 6.77 2.74
N ASP A 36 1.39 6.77 1.57
CA ASP A 36 1.87 8.00 0.93
C ASP A 36 2.08 7.83 -0.59
N THR A 37 2.86 8.73 -1.19
CA THR A 37 3.16 8.77 -2.63
C THR A 37 4.67 8.83 -2.91
N ILE A 38 5.50 8.51 -1.93
CA ILE A 38 6.96 8.45 -2.10
C ILE A 38 7.41 7.03 -2.51
N SER A 39 8.69 6.90 -2.87
CA SER A 39 9.26 5.60 -3.27
C SER A 39 9.32 4.59 -2.12
N ALA A 40 9.37 3.31 -2.45
CA ALA A 40 9.61 2.26 -1.47
C ALA A 40 10.93 2.47 -0.70
N GLU A 41 11.99 2.95 -1.39
CA GLU A 41 13.27 3.27 -0.76
C GLU A 41 13.15 4.40 0.26
N ASP A 42 12.37 5.45 -0.02
CA ASP A 42 12.16 6.55 0.91
C ASP A 42 11.31 6.13 2.11
N ASN A 43 10.31 5.28 1.90
CA ASN A 43 9.55 4.64 2.97
C ASN A 43 10.46 3.84 3.91
N VAL A 44 11.38 3.04 3.39
CA VAL A 44 12.35 2.28 4.20
C VAL A 44 13.27 3.22 4.98
N ARG A 45 13.71 4.34 4.41
CA ARG A 45 14.49 5.36 5.15
C ARG A 45 13.72 5.93 6.34
N ILE A 46 12.41 6.19 6.19
CA ILE A 46 11.55 6.62 7.30
C ILE A 46 11.45 5.52 8.36
N MET A 47 11.22 4.27 7.96
CA MET A 47 11.17 3.12 8.87
C MET A 47 12.48 2.98 9.66
N GLU A 48 13.64 2.97 8.99
CA GLU A 48 14.95 2.85 9.62
C GLU A 48 15.23 3.98 10.61
N ARG A 49 14.91 5.23 10.23
CA ARG A 49 15.08 6.40 11.10
C ARG A 49 14.13 6.38 12.30
N SER A 50 12.93 5.83 12.16
CA SER A 50 12.00 5.67 13.28
C SER A 50 12.52 4.72 14.37
N GLN A 51 13.43 3.83 14.02
CA GLN A 51 14.03 2.82 14.91
C GLN A 51 13.00 1.93 15.60
N SER A 52 11.91 1.60 14.91
CA SER A 52 10.80 0.82 15.46
C SER A 52 10.27 -0.22 14.47
N GLU A 53 10.09 -1.44 14.95
CA GLU A 53 9.41 -2.52 14.23
C GLU A 53 7.89 -2.28 14.11
N ARG A 54 7.35 -1.27 14.78
CA ARG A 54 5.94 -0.89 14.71
C ARG A 54 5.62 0.08 13.57
N VAL A 55 6.62 0.52 12.80
CA VAL A 55 6.45 1.38 11.63
C VAL A 55 6.68 0.56 10.38
N LEU A 56 5.63 0.34 9.59
CA LEU A 56 5.66 -0.44 8.37
C LEU A 56 4.98 0.32 7.22
N VAL A 57 5.20 -0.13 6.00
CA VAL A 57 4.56 0.45 4.80
C VAL A 57 3.13 -0.06 4.69
N TYR A 58 2.17 0.85 4.58
CA TYR A 58 0.84 0.57 4.08
C TYR A 58 0.85 0.86 2.57
N TYR A 59 1.14 -0.17 1.78
CA TYR A 59 1.47 0.00 0.39
C TYR A 59 0.22 0.25 -0.47
N ASP A 60 0.09 1.45 -1.00
CA ASP A 60 -0.97 1.81 -1.95
C ASP A 60 -0.46 1.66 -3.39
N VAL A 61 -1.02 0.67 -4.08
CA VAL A 61 -0.67 0.33 -5.47
C VAL A 61 -0.95 1.49 -6.43
N GLY A 62 -2.08 2.18 -6.25
CA GLY A 62 -2.47 3.29 -7.11
C GLY A 62 -1.62 4.53 -6.87
N ASN A 63 -1.28 4.82 -5.61
CA ASN A 63 -0.40 5.94 -5.27
C ASN A 63 1.00 5.74 -5.88
N SER A 64 1.59 4.56 -5.70
CA SER A 64 2.88 4.21 -6.28
C SER A 64 2.87 4.31 -7.81
N PHE A 65 1.88 3.70 -8.47
CA PHE A 65 1.75 3.75 -9.92
C PHE A 65 1.60 5.19 -10.45
N ASN A 66 0.72 5.98 -9.83
CA ASN A 66 0.47 7.36 -10.24
C ASN A 66 1.66 8.30 -9.96
N ALA A 67 2.50 7.96 -8.99
CA ALA A 67 3.77 8.65 -8.73
C ALA A 67 4.88 8.27 -9.73
N GLY A 68 4.62 7.29 -10.62
CA GLY A 68 5.54 6.86 -11.67
C GLY A 68 6.50 5.73 -11.23
N PHE A 69 6.24 5.10 -10.10
CA PHE A 69 7.00 3.93 -9.65
C PHE A 69 6.46 2.64 -10.28
N ASP A 70 7.21 1.56 -10.15
CA ASP A 70 6.82 0.22 -10.58
C ASP A 70 6.36 -0.59 -9.36
N PRO A 71 5.02 -0.76 -9.16
CA PRO A 71 4.51 -1.47 -7.98
C PRO A 71 5.01 -2.91 -7.88
N VAL A 72 5.19 -3.60 -9.00
CA VAL A 72 5.66 -5.00 -9.01
C VAL A 72 7.09 -5.10 -8.48
N ARG A 73 7.95 -4.18 -8.93
CA ARG A 73 9.35 -4.10 -8.48
C ARG A 73 9.43 -3.70 -7.01
N GLU A 74 8.68 -2.66 -6.61
CA GLU A 74 8.70 -2.16 -5.24
C GLU A 74 8.19 -3.19 -4.23
N ILE A 75 7.08 -3.89 -4.53
CA ILE A 75 6.54 -4.96 -3.67
C ILE A 75 7.56 -6.06 -3.46
N ARG A 76 8.21 -6.54 -4.54
CA ARG A 76 9.26 -7.56 -4.43
C ARG A 76 10.45 -7.10 -3.61
N TRP A 77 10.83 -5.84 -3.76
CA TRP A 77 11.97 -5.27 -3.04
C TRP A 77 11.68 -5.04 -1.56
N LEU A 78 10.48 -4.56 -1.22
CA LEU A 78 10.04 -4.41 0.17
C LEU A 78 9.98 -5.76 0.89
N GLY A 79 9.44 -6.78 0.24
CA GLY A 79 9.15 -8.06 0.86
C GLY A 79 8.03 -7.96 1.92
N LYS A 80 7.58 -9.11 2.42
CA LYS A 80 6.44 -9.18 3.35
C LYS A 80 6.68 -8.51 4.70
N ASP A 81 7.93 -8.47 5.15
CA ASP A 81 8.25 -8.04 6.53
C ASP A 81 8.25 -6.51 6.68
N ARG A 82 8.24 -5.76 5.56
CA ARG A 82 8.15 -4.30 5.55
C ARG A 82 6.76 -3.78 5.24
N ILE A 83 5.82 -4.64 4.87
CA ILE A 83 4.45 -4.24 4.46
C ILE A 83 3.46 -4.71 5.51
N CYS A 84 2.68 -3.78 6.07
CA CYS A 84 1.59 -4.13 6.99
C CYS A 84 0.27 -4.40 6.27
N GLN A 85 0.01 -3.73 5.16
CA GLN A 85 -1.26 -3.76 4.47
C GLN A 85 -1.12 -3.25 3.04
N PHE A 86 -2.10 -3.57 2.17
CA PHE A 86 -2.20 -3.01 0.82
C PHE A 86 -3.48 -2.20 0.65
N HIS A 87 -3.40 -1.10 -0.11
CA HIS A 87 -4.53 -0.53 -0.84
C HIS A 87 -4.49 -0.96 -2.29
N LEU A 88 -5.64 -1.45 -2.78
CA LEU A 88 -5.85 -1.73 -4.19
C LEU A 88 -6.79 -0.66 -4.74
N LYS A 89 -6.30 0.17 -5.65
CA LYS A 89 -7.08 1.19 -6.34
C LYS A 89 -6.61 1.41 -7.76
N ASP A 90 -7.54 1.81 -8.62
CA ASP A 90 -7.33 2.16 -10.03
C ASP A 90 -8.15 3.41 -10.39
N ASN A 91 -8.33 4.30 -9.39
CA ASN A 91 -9.18 5.48 -9.50
C ASN A 91 -8.84 6.35 -10.73
N PRO A 92 -9.84 6.85 -11.47
CA PRO A 92 -11.29 6.81 -11.18
C PRO A 92 -12.02 5.56 -11.70
N HIS A 93 -11.32 4.52 -12.11
CA HIS A 93 -11.89 3.30 -12.71
C HIS A 93 -12.17 2.23 -11.66
N LEU A 94 -12.97 1.23 -12.02
CA LEU A 94 -13.03 -0.02 -11.28
C LEU A 94 -11.73 -0.81 -11.47
N LEU A 95 -11.39 -1.65 -10.50
CA LEU A 95 -10.17 -2.46 -10.55
C LEU A 95 -10.12 -3.31 -11.83
N GLY A 96 -9.02 -3.13 -12.58
CA GLY A 96 -8.80 -3.82 -13.86
C GLY A 96 -9.53 -3.21 -15.06
N GLU A 97 -10.17 -2.06 -14.91
CA GLU A 97 -10.77 -1.29 -16.00
C GLU A 97 -9.98 -0.02 -16.35
N GLY A 98 -9.00 0.35 -15.53
CA GLY A 98 -8.09 1.45 -15.74
C GLY A 98 -6.78 1.03 -16.40
N THR A 99 -5.69 1.67 -15.99
CA THR A 99 -4.36 1.47 -16.59
C THR A 99 -3.45 0.59 -15.75
N ILE A 100 -3.83 0.29 -14.51
CA ILE A 100 -3.03 -0.54 -13.60
C ILE A 100 -3.25 -2.02 -13.90
N GLU A 101 -2.17 -2.72 -14.22
CA GLU A 101 -2.21 -4.16 -14.44
C GLU A 101 -2.11 -4.94 -13.12
N PHE A 102 -3.24 -5.37 -12.57
CA PHE A 102 -3.30 -6.09 -11.30
C PHE A 102 -2.74 -7.52 -11.32
N PRO A 103 -2.83 -8.31 -12.40
CA PRO A 103 -2.30 -9.67 -12.39
C PRO A 103 -0.84 -9.77 -11.94
N PRO A 104 0.13 -9.02 -12.50
CA PRO A 104 1.52 -9.06 -12.04
C PRO A 104 1.70 -8.52 -10.62
N ILE A 105 0.85 -7.59 -10.15
CA ILE A 105 0.89 -7.05 -8.80
C ILE A 105 0.46 -8.12 -7.78
N ILE A 106 -0.67 -8.78 -8.00
CA ILE A 106 -1.14 -9.88 -7.13
C ILE A 106 -0.14 -11.03 -7.14
N GLN A 107 0.48 -11.32 -8.28
CA GLN A 107 1.57 -12.29 -8.36
C GLN A 107 2.76 -11.89 -7.48
N ALA A 108 3.19 -10.63 -7.51
CA ALA A 108 4.29 -10.13 -6.66
C ALA A 108 3.94 -10.21 -5.15
N ILE A 109 2.70 -9.84 -4.77
CA ILE A 109 2.21 -9.95 -3.39
C ILE A 109 2.28 -11.41 -2.92
N ARG A 110 1.89 -12.35 -3.77
CA ARG A 110 1.98 -13.78 -3.46
C ARG A 110 3.42 -14.26 -3.35
N GLU A 111 4.29 -13.88 -4.29
CA GLU A 111 5.70 -14.28 -4.32
C GLU A 111 6.46 -13.89 -3.06
N ILE A 112 6.15 -12.73 -2.47
CA ILE A 112 6.75 -12.33 -1.20
C ILE A 112 6.16 -13.07 0.00
N GLY A 113 5.10 -13.88 -0.18
CA GLY A 113 4.45 -14.64 0.88
C GLY A 113 3.63 -13.77 1.85
N PHE A 114 3.07 -12.66 1.37
CA PHE A 114 2.21 -11.79 2.19
C PHE A 114 0.85 -12.45 2.45
N THR A 115 0.40 -12.41 3.71
CA THR A 115 -0.87 -13.03 4.17
C THR A 115 -1.78 -12.04 4.92
N GLY A 116 -1.46 -10.75 4.87
CA GLY A 116 -2.23 -9.69 5.53
C GLY A 116 -3.45 -9.23 4.72
N PHE A 117 -3.93 -8.05 5.05
CA PHE A 117 -5.09 -7.45 4.40
C PHE A 117 -4.72 -6.66 3.15
N ALA A 118 -5.61 -6.73 2.15
CA ALA A 118 -5.62 -5.84 0.99
C ALA A 118 -6.99 -5.16 0.92
N ASN A 119 -7.04 -3.88 1.22
CA ASN A 119 -8.26 -3.10 1.24
C ASN A 119 -8.56 -2.52 -0.14
N LEU A 120 -9.83 -2.40 -0.46
CA LEU A 120 -10.30 -1.75 -1.67
C LEU A 120 -10.50 -0.25 -1.38
N GLU A 121 -9.61 0.60 -1.89
CA GLU A 121 -9.77 2.05 -1.85
C GLU A 121 -10.17 2.55 -3.23
N THR A 122 -11.44 2.38 -3.58
CA THR A 122 -11.93 2.60 -4.94
C THR A 122 -13.02 3.65 -5.00
N ASP A 123 -13.02 4.44 -6.08
CA ASP A 123 -14.13 5.30 -6.43
C ASP A 123 -15.37 4.48 -6.84
N SER A 124 -16.50 5.15 -6.97
CA SER A 124 -17.75 4.56 -7.44
C SER A 124 -18.18 5.22 -8.76
N PRO A 125 -17.57 4.82 -9.89
CA PRO A 125 -17.82 5.46 -11.18
C PRO A 125 -19.26 5.29 -11.69
N SER A 126 -19.98 4.25 -11.25
CA SER A 126 -21.40 4.09 -11.61
C SER A 126 -22.35 4.92 -10.75
N GLY A 127 -21.87 5.51 -9.64
CA GLY A 127 -22.67 6.19 -8.64
C GLY A 127 -23.41 5.23 -7.67
N ASP A 128 -23.30 3.92 -7.86
CA ASP A 128 -23.83 2.89 -6.99
C ASP A 128 -22.67 2.21 -6.24
N LEU A 129 -22.40 2.68 -5.04
CA LEU A 129 -21.26 2.24 -4.23
C LEU A 129 -21.31 0.72 -3.94
N ASP A 130 -22.47 0.17 -3.58
CA ASP A 130 -22.58 -1.26 -3.26
C ASP A 130 -22.29 -2.13 -4.49
N LYS A 131 -22.81 -1.77 -5.63
CA LYS A 131 -22.55 -2.45 -6.91
C LYS A 131 -21.06 -2.41 -7.27
N ASP A 132 -20.44 -1.25 -7.19
CA ASP A 132 -19.05 -1.06 -7.58
C ASP A 132 -18.09 -1.76 -6.64
N LEU A 133 -18.32 -1.69 -5.32
CA LEU A 133 -17.54 -2.44 -4.33
C LEU A 133 -17.66 -3.96 -4.51
N ARG A 134 -18.86 -4.49 -4.76
CA ARG A 134 -19.05 -5.92 -5.04
C ARG A 134 -18.30 -6.36 -6.29
N ARG A 135 -18.31 -5.54 -7.33
CA ARG A 135 -17.58 -5.81 -8.57
C ARG A 135 -16.07 -5.85 -8.33
N ASN A 136 -15.51 -4.84 -7.65
CA ASN A 136 -14.10 -4.78 -7.30
C ASN A 136 -13.69 -5.97 -6.42
N LEU A 137 -14.51 -6.34 -5.44
CA LEU A 137 -14.26 -7.49 -4.58
C LEU A 137 -14.29 -8.81 -5.35
N SER A 138 -15.25 -8.99 -6.26
CA SER A 138 -15.33 -10.20 -7.10
C SER A 138 -14.10 -10.30 -8.00
N TYR A 139 -13.75 -9.21 -8.70
CA TYR A 139 -12.55 -9.15 -9.54
C TYR A 139 -11.29 -9.57 -8.76
N THR A 140 -11.09 -8.98 -7.59
CA THR A 140 -9.91 -9.27 -6.76
C THR A 140 -9.89 -10.73 -6.30
N LYS A 141 -11.00 -11.28 -5.82
CA LYS A 141 -11.11 -12.68 -5.41
C LYS A 141 -10.84 -13.65 -6.55
N ASP A 142 -11.42 -13.39 -7.72
CA ASP A 142 -11.23 -14.22 -8.91
C ASP A 142 -9.77 -14.19 -9.39
N LEU A 143 -9.13 -13.02 -9.30
CA LEU A 143 -7.73 -12.87 -9.65
C LEU A 143 -6.81 -13.63 -8.68
N VAL A 144 -7.02 -13.48 -7.37
CA VAL A 144 -6.26 -14.21 -6.35
C VAL A 144 -6.43 -15.73 -6.50
N ALA A 145 -7.64 -16.21 -6.76
CA ALA A 145 -7.91 -17.63 -6.97
C ALA A 145 -7.17 -18.20 -8.19
N ARG A 146 -7.18 -17.46 -9.32
CA ARG A 146 -6.48 -17.86 -10.56
C ARG A 146 -4.96 -17.90 -10.41
N ILE A 147 -4.39 -16.98 -9.68
CA ILE A 147 -2.94 -16.92 -9.42
C ILE A 147 -2.56 -17.95 -8.34
N GLY A 148 -3.51 -18.36 -7.49
CA GLY A 148 -3.35 -19.34 -6.40
C GLY A 148 -3.35 -20.79 -6.85
N SER A 149 -3.85 -21.07 -8.04
CA SER A 149 -3.89 -22.40 -8.64
C SER A 149 -2.62 -22.70 -9.44
#